data_a63ff06ed7bba1f9a18d22c0052d66f4
#
_entry.id   a63ff06ed7bba1f9a18d22c0052d66f4
#
_cell.length_a   1.000
_cell.length_b   1.000
_cell.length_c   1.000
_cell.angle_alpha   90.00
_cell.angle_beta   90.00
_cell.angle_gamma   90.00
#
_symmetry.space_group_name_H-M   'P 1'
#
loop_
_entity.id
_entity.type
_entity.pdbx_description
1 polymer ?
#
loop_
_entity_poly.entity_id
_entity_poly.type
_entity_poly.pdbx_seq_one_letter_code
_entity_poly.pdbx_strand_id
1 'polypeptide(L)'
;MFIGAEMSDPQWEAALAEALRSSYVVQEKVELLRMTFPELGPELRFRDLVVDLDPFVFEGEVEGFLTRLSGTSLANVTSGGGQVPAFLLEPR
;
A
#
# COMPACT_ATOMS: atom_id res chain seq x y z
N MET A 1 -0.12 7.21 -12.22
CA MET A 1 -0.53 5.80 -12.03
C MET A 1 -2.05 5.71 -12.11
N PHE A 2 -2.55 4.67 -12.75
CA PHE A 2 -4.00 4.44 -12.91
C PHE A 2 -4.38 3.13 -12.22
N ILE A 3 -5.48 3.14 -11.48
CA ILE A 3 -6.03 1.96 -10.78
C ILE A 3 -7.37 1.63 -11.40
N GLY A 4 -7.41 0.54 -12.18
CA GLY A 4 -8.60 0.17 -12.96
C GLY A 4 -9.86 -0.04 -12.12
N ALA A 5 -9.71 -0.60 -10.92
CA ALA A 5 -10.84 -0.84 -10.02
C ALA A 5 -11.53 0.44 -9.52
N GLU A 6 -10.87 1.59 -9.63
CA GLU A 6 -11.37 2.91 -9.22
C GLU A 6 -11.87 3.74 -10.40
N MET A 7 -11.91 3.16 -11.60
CA MET A 7 -12.22 3.85 -12.85
C MET A 7 -13.44 3.22 -13.53
N SER A 8 -14.21 4.06 -14.23
CA SER A 8 -15.22 3.57 -15.17
C SER A 8 -14.57 2.98 -16.42
N ASP A 9 -15.31 2.19 -17.19
CA ASP A 9 -14.79 1.61 -18.43
C ASP A 9 -14.26 2.67 -19.41
N PRO A 10 -14.96 3.79 -19.67
CA PRO A 10 -14.41 4.85 -20.53
C PRO A 10 -13.14 5.50 -19.98
N GLN A 11 -13.05 5.68 -18.66
CA GLN A 11 -11.84 6.21 -18.01
C GLN A 11 -10.68 5.24 -18.14
N TRP A 12 -10.92 3.94 -17.98
CA TRP A 12 -9.89 2.91 -18.12
C TRP A 12 -9.38 2.83 -19.57
N GLU A 13 -10.26 2.88 -20.55
CA GLU A 13 -9.87 2.92 -21.97
C GLU A 13 -8.99 4.14 -22.28
N ALA A 14 -9.34 5.32 -21.75
CA ALA A 14 -8.53 6.52 -21.92
C ALA A 14 -7.15 6.38 -21.23
N ALA A 15 -7.11 5.77 -20.05
CA ALA A 15 -5.86 5.51 -19.34
C ALA A 15 -4.95 4.54 -20.11
N LEU A 16 -5.52 3.49 -20.71
CA LEU A 16 -4.76 2.57 -21.56
C LEU A 16 -4.21 3.27 -22.80
N ALA A 17 -5.02 4.13 -23.43
CA ALA A 17 -4.57 4.89 -24.60
C ALA A 17 -3.40 5.84 -24.26
N GLU A 18 -3.43 6.45 -23.09
CA GLU A 18 -2.32 7.27 -22.59
C GLU A 18 -1.09 6.42 -22.28
N ALA A 19 -1.27 5.28 -21.62
CA ALA A 19 -0.18 4.37 -21.26
C ALA A 19 0.58 3.84 -22.49
N LEU A 20 -0.13 3.61 -23.61
CA LEU A 20 0.48 3.15 -24.86
C LEU A 20 1.39 4.20 -25.51
N ARG A 21 1.29 5.46 -25.12
CA ARG A 21 2.13 6.56 -25.64
C ARG A 21 3.39 6.79 -24.81
N SER A 22 3.54 6.13 -23.68
CA SER A 22 4.60 6.36 -22.70
C SER A 22 5.14 5.04 -22.15
N SER A 23 6.18 5.12 -21.35
CA SER A 23 6.75 3.95 -20.67
C SER A 23 5.96 3.63 -19.41
N TYR A 24 4.87 2.87 -19.58
CA TYR A 24 4.09 2.32 -18.48
C TYR A 24 4.28 0.82 -18.39
N VAL A 25 4.04 0.29 -17.20
CA VAL A 25 3.88 -1.14 -16.97
C VAL A 25 2.46 -1.41 -16.51
N VAL A 26 1.93 -2.55 -16.89
CA VAL A 26 0.63 -3.04 -16.43
C VAL A 26 0.87 -4.20 -15.49
N GLN A 27 0.25 -4.15 -14.33
CA GLN A 27 0.34 -5.23 -13.38
C GLN A 27 -1.01 -5.48 -12.72
N GLU A 28 -1.23 -6.71 -12.30
CA GLU A 28 -2.38 -7.08 -11.52
C GLU A 28 -2.33 -6.39 -10.16
N LYS A 29 -3.46 -5.81 -9.75
CA LYS A 29 -3.56 -5.21 -8.43
C LYS A 29 -3.70 -6.31 -7.38
N VAL A 30 -2.79 -6.32 -6.42
CA VAL A 30 -2.89 -7.16 -5.23
C VAL A 30 -3.75 -6.45 -4.19
N GLU A 31 -4.68 -7.17 -3.60
CA GLU A 31 -5.46 -6.65 -2.48
C GLU A 31 -4.57 -6.52 -1.25
N LEU A 32 -4.59 -5.34 -0.66
CA LEU A 32 -3.79 -5.04 0.52
C LEU A 32 -4.60 -5.26 1.79
N LEU A 33 -3.91 -5.75 2.82
CA LEU A 33 -4.49 -5.91 4.14
C LEU A 33 -4.88 -4.55 4.71
N ARG A 34 -6.06 -4.49 5.33
CA ARG A 34 -6.50 -3.34 6.12
C ARG A 34 -6.56 -3.72 7.58
N MET A 35 -6.10 -2.85 8.44
CA MET A 35 -6.15 -3.04 9.89
C MET A 35 -6.48 -1.71 10.56
N THR A 36 -7.07 -1.82 11.75
CA THR A 36 -7.37 -0.65 12.58
C THR A 36 -6.19 -0.34 13.49
N PHE A 37 -5.74 0.90 13.44
CA PHE A 37 -4.61 1.40 14.24
C PHE A 37 -5.04 2.53 15.15
N PRO A 38 -4.49 2.59 16.38
CA PRO A 38 -4.66 3.76 17.24
C PRO A 38 -3.83 4.92 16.70
N GLU A 39 -4.42 6.10 16.69
CA GLU A 39 -3.78 7.36 16.36
C GLU A 39 -3.86 8.29 17.55
N LEU A 40 -2.71 8.69 18.05
CA LEU A 40 -2.61 9.60 19.18
C LEU A 40 -2.54 11.04 18.66
N GLY A 41 -3.54 11.83 19.00
CA GLY A 41 -3.63 13.26 18.74
C GLY A 41 -4.15 13.98 19.97
N PRO A 42 -4.94 15.08 19.81
CA PRO A 42 -5.65 15.68 20.94
C PRO A 42 -6.54 14.67 21.67
N GLU A 43 -7.06 13.71 20.93
CA GLU A 43 -7.85 12.57 21.43
C GLU A 43 -7.36 11.29 20.78
N LEU A 44 -7.48 10.17 21.49
CA LEU A 44 -7.22 8.85 20.92
C LEU A 44 -8.30 8.52 19.90
N ARG A 45 -7.89 8.23 18.68
CA ARG A 45 -8.75 7.78 17.57
C ARG A 45 -8.27 6.45 17.03
N PHE A 46 -9.17 5.73 16.40
CA PHE A 46 -8.82 4.51 15.66
C PHE A 46 -9.10 4.75 14.18
N ARG A 47 -8.10 4.44 13.35
CA ARG A 47 -8.19 4.57 11.90
C ARG A 47 -8.02 3.23 11.23
N ASP A 48 -8.83 2.99 10.21
CA ASP A 48 -8.68 1.85 9.33
C ASP A 48 -7.70 2.21 8.21
N LEU A 49 -6.55 1.56 8.20
CA LEU A 49 -5.45 1.87 7.28
C LEU A 49 -5.05 0.64 6.48
N VAL A 50 -4.59 0.88 5.27
CA VAL A 50 -3.93 -0.13 4.43
C VAL A 50 -2.54 -0.38 4.98
N VAL A 51 -2.18 -1.66 5.10
CA VAL A 51 -0.86 -2.10 5.58
C VAL A 51 -0.05 -2.63 4.41
N ASP A 52 1.15 -2.11 4.26
CA ASP A 52 2.13 -2.57 3.29
C ASP A 52 3.38 -3.02 4.05
N LEU A 53 3.67 -4.31 4.01
CA LEU A 53 4.80 -4.92 4.68
C LEU A 53 5.86 -5.30 3.65
N ASP A 54 6.96 -4.57 3.65
CA ASP A 54 8.05 -4.77 2.71
C ASP A 54 9.22 -5.50 3.38
N PRO A 55 9.49 -6.77 3.06
CA PRO A 55 10.68 -7.43 3.54
C PRO A 55 11.93 -6.99 2.78
N PHE A 56 13.02 -6.73 3.49
CA PHE A 56 14.34 -6.58 2.90
C PHE A 56 14.99 -7.95 2.74
N VAL A 57 15.25 -8.34 1.52
CA VAL A 57 15.79 -9.67 1.19
C VAL A 57 17.19 -9.52 0.58
N PHE A 58 18.18 -10.16 1.21
CA PHE A 58 19.56 -10.21 0.73
C PHE A 58 20.00 -11.67 0.63
N GLU A 59 20.49 -12.06 -0.53
CA GLU A 59 20.95 -13.44 -0.79
C GLU A 59 19.91 -14.52 -0.43
N GLY A 60 18.62 -14.20 -0.64
CA GLY A 60 17.52 -15.11 -0.32
C GLY A 60 17.06 -15.12 1.13
N GLU A 61 17.66 -14.31 1.98
CA GLU A 61 17.28 -14.21 3.40
C GLU A 61 16.63 -12.86 3.71
N VAL A 62 15.59 -12.89 4.55
CA VAL A 62 14.91 -11.68 5.04
C VAL A 62 15.68 -11.13 6.23
N GLU A 63 16.19 -9.90 6.10
CA GLU A 63 16.99 -9.25 7.14
C GLU A 63 16.26 -8.15 7.89
N GLY A 64 15.10 -7.76 7.43
CA GLY A 64 14.30 -6.74 8.09
C GLY A 64 13.03 -6.42 7.31
N PHE A 65 12.24 -5.51 7.85
CA PHE A 65 10.97 -5.10 7.29
C PHE A 65 10.81 -3.59 7.34
N LEU A 66 10.21 -3.04 6.30
CA LEU A 66 9.60 -1.72 6.32
C LEU A 66 8.10 -1.91 6.32
N THR A 67 7.41 -1.37 7.31
CA THR A 67 5.95 -1.42 7.36
C THR A 67 5.40 -0.02 7.18
N ARG A 68 4.61 0.16 6.13
CA ARG A 68 3.98 1.44 5.80
C ARG A 68 2.47 1.34 5.98
N LEU A 69 1.89 2.43 6.48
CA LEU A 69 0.44 2.58 6.62
C LEU A 69 -0.05 3.65 5.65
N SER A 70 -1.21 3.44 5.06
CA SER A 70 -1.81 4.42 4.15
C SER A 70 -3.31 4.53 4.36
N GLY A 71 -3.82 5.75 4.28
CA GLY A 71 -5.26 6.02 4.29
C GLY A 71 -5.94 5.80 2.93
N THR A 72 -5.16 5.55 1.88
CA THR A 72 -5.65 5.36 0.51
C THR A 72 -5.30 3.97 -0.02
N SER A 73 -5.81 3.63 -1.20
CA SER A 73 -5.46 2.40 -1.91
C SER A 73 -4.01 2.31 -2.37
N LEU A 74 -3.28 3.43 -2.29
CA LEU A 74 -1.86 3.49 -2.57
C LEU A 74 -1.07 3.35 -1.28
N ALA A 75 -0.32 2.29 -1.15
CA ALA A 75 0.50 2.01 0.03
C ALA A 75 1.77 2.86 0.03
N ASN A 76 1.64 4.15 0.30
CA ASN A 76 2.77 5.04 0.49
C ASN A 76 2.54 6.01 1.66
N VAL A 77 3.62 6.44 2.31
CA VAL A 77 3.56 7.33 3.48
C VAL A 77 3.04 8.73 3.17
N THR A 78 3.09 9.17 1.91
CA THR A 78 2.62 10.49 1.49
C THR A 78 1.10 10.58 1.39
N SER A 79 0.40 9.46 1.46
CA SER A 79 -1.06 9.36 1.36
C SER A 79 -1.77 9.40 2.72
N GLY A 80 -1.27 10.17 3.66
CA GLY A 80 -1.86 10.35 4.98
C GLY A 80 -1.65 9.18 5.95
N GLY A 81 -0.59 8.43 5.72
CA GLY A 81 -0.20 7.32 6.57
C GLY A 81 1.08 7.58 7.34
N GLY A 82 1.81 6.53 7.66
CA GLY A 82 3.06 6.58 8.40
C GLY A 82 3.81 5.27 8.33
N GLN A 83 4.79 5.14 9.19
CA GLN A 83 5.56 3.92 9.37
C GLN A 83 5.32 3.39 10.77
N VAL A 84 5.30 2.07 10.91
CA VAL A 84 5.21 1.39 12.20
C VAL A 84 6.24 0.27 12.25
N PRO A 85 6.70 -0.13 13.45
CA PRO A 85 7.60 -1.26 13.58
C PRO A 85 6.90 -2.57 13.23
N ALA A 86 7.66 -3.52 12.70
CA ALA A 86 7.22 -4.89 12.51
C ALA A 86 7.81 -5.77 13.63
N PHE A 87 7.01 -6.72 14.09
CA PHE A 87 7.41 -7.66 15.13
C PHE A 87 7.28 -9.09 14.62
N LEU A 88 8.28 -9.89 14.90
CA LEU A 88 8.21 -11.33 14.71
C LEU A 88 7.67 -11.96 15.99
N LEU A 89 6.59 -12.71 15.85
CA LEU A 89 6.02 -13.44 16.96
C LEU A 89 6.53 -14.87 16.96
N GLU A 90 6.99 -15.33 18.11
CA GLU A 90 7.35 -16.73 18.24
C GLU A 90 6.09 -17.60 18.19
N PRO A 91 6.13 -18.75 17.49
CA PRO A 91 5.01 -19.68 17.49
C PRO A 91 4.78 -20.24 18.91
N ARG A 92 3.50 -20.31 19.28
CA ARG A 92 3.09 -20.87 20.57
C ARG A 92 3.08 -22.39 20.55
#